data_686f94e342e5598d839122bd7c8d6a18
#
_entry.id   686f94e342e5598d839122bd7c8d6a18
#
_cell.length_a   1.000
_cell.length_b   1.000
_cell.length_c   1.000
_cell.angle_alpha   90.00
_cell.angle_beta   90.00
_cell.angle_gamma   90.00
#
_symmetry.space_group_name_H-M   'P 1'
#
loop_
_entity.id
_entity.type
_entity.pdbx_description
1 polymer ?
#
loop_
_entity_poly.entity_id
_entity_poly.type
_entity_poly.pdbx_seq_one_letter_code
_entity_poly.pdbx_strand_id
1 'polypeptide(L)'
;MNKTVRLAGIAYESLVNGPGIRRVFFAQGCKHNCKGCFNPETHSFDKGIVFEIDKLIKDVLENPMITGVTFSGGDPIEQAHSFSYMAKILKNKGLNIWCYTGYTFEKLLDKMKENKDIRELLNNIDVLVDGKFEINNKKEELKFRGSSNQRIIDVNKSLALGKIIVLNL
;
A
#
# COMPACT_ATOMS: atom_id res chain seq x y z
N MET A 1 -18.69 -9.65 13.41
CA MET A 1 -18.00 -8.35 13.60
C MET A 1 -17.72 -7.70 12.25
N ASN A 2 -18.11 -6.44 12.12
CA ASN A 2 -17.81 -5.68 10.91
C ASN A 2 -16.31 -5.32 10.92
N LYS A 3 -15.65 -5.60 9.81
CA LYS A 3 -14.26 -5.20 9.63
C LYS A 3 -14.20 -3.80 9.07
N THR A 4 -13.38 -2.96 9.66
CA THR A 4 -13.27 -1.55 9.32
C THR A 4 -11.84 -1.15 9.04
N VAL A 5 -11.69 -0.04 8.32
CA VAL A 5 -10.40 0.59 8.05
C VAL A 5 -10.55 2.10 8.14
N ARG A 6 -9.54 2.78 8.66
CA ARG A 6 -9.53 4.23 8.75
C ARG A 6 -8.74 4.80 7.58
N LEU A 7 -9.40 5.61 6.77
CA LEU A 7 -8.82 6.20 5.56
C LEU A 7 -8.80 7.72 5.62
N ALA A 8 -7.76 8.31 5.05
CA ALA A 8 -7.69 9.75 4.80
C ALA A 8 -8.48 10.13 3.55
N GLY A 9 -8.60 9.21 2.60
CA GLY A 9 -9.34 9.45 1.36
C GLY A 9 -9.30 8.25 0.44
N ILE A 10 -9.98 8.40 -0.69
CA ILE A 10 -10.07 7.38 -1.73
C ILE A 10 -9.90 8.07 -3.09
N ALA A 11 -9.00 7.58 -3.94
CA ALA A 11 -8.96 7.95 -5.34
C ALA A 11 -9.67 6.85 -6.13
N TYR A 12 -10.78 7.19 -6.75
CA TYR A 12 -11.66 6.19 -7.37
C TYR A 12 -11.06 5.59 -8.64
N GLU A 13 -10.37 6.41 -9.45
CA GLU A 13 -9.67 5.95 -10.65
C GLU A 13 -8.35 6.74 -10.77
N SER A 14 -7.23 6.06 -10.52
CA SER A 14 -5.90 6.68 -10.57
C SER A 14 -5.02 6.00 -11.61
N LEU A 15 -4.20 6.81 -12.30
CA LEU A 15 -3.23 6.35 -13.29
C LEU A 15 -1.78 6.52 -12.79
N VAL A 16 -1.58 7.08 -11.61
CA VAL A 16 -0.23 7.45 -11.13
C VAL A 16 0.27 6.64 -9.93
N ASN A 17 -0.57 5.81 -9.35
CA ASN A 17 -0.24 5.02 -8.16
C ASN A 17 -0.06 3.54 -8.49
N GLY A 18 0.62 3.25 -9.61
CA GLY A 18 0.82 1.93 -10.15
C GLY A 18 0.26 1.83 -11.57
N PRO A 19 0.52 0.73 -12.27
CA PRO A 19 0.06 0.57 -13.66
C PRO A 19 -1.44 0.32 -13.75
N GLY A 20 -2.05 0.70 -14.87
CA GLY A 20 -3.46 0.51 -15.13
C GLY A 20 -4.33 1.54 -14.42
N ILE A 21 -5.63 1.30 -14.43
CA ILE A 21 -6.61 2.14 -13.72
C ILE A 21 -6.83 1.54 -12.35
N ARG A 22 -6.53 2.30 -11.29
CA ARG A 22 -6.47 1.77 -9.95
C ARG A 22 -7.37 2.51 -8.97
N ARG A 23 -7.99 1.76 -8.09
CA ARG A 23 -8.60 2.32 -6.88
C ARG A 23 -7.51 2.48 -5.84
N VAL A 24 -7.39 3.68 -5.27
CA VAL A 24 -6.38 3.95 -4.24
C VAL A 24 -7.06 4.24 -2.91
N PHE A 25 -6.65 3.50 -1.89
CA PHE A 25 -7.09 3.73 -0.53
C PHE A 25 -5.94 4.36 0.24
N PHE A 26 -6.14 5.60 0.71
CA PHE A 26 -5.14 6.33 1.47
C PHE A 26 -5.35 6.09 2.96
N ALA A 27 -4.47 5.31 3.57
CA ALA A 27 -4.53 4.99 4.99
C ALA A 27 -4.35 6.25 5.84
N GLN A 28 -5.09 6.36 6.93
CA GLN A 28 -4.89 7.39 7.93
C GLN A 28 -3.99 6.84 9.03
N GLY A 29 -2.89 7.57 9.33
CA GLY A 29 -1.91 7.23 10.34
C GLY A 29 -0.56 6.83 9.75
N CYS A 30 0.50 7.50 10.23
CA CYS A 30 1.87 7.23 9.79
C CYS A 30 2.84 7.68 10.86
N LYS A 31 3.81 6.83 11.21
CA LYS A 31 4.82 7.10 12.23
C LYS A 31 6.12 7.68 11.65
N HIS A 32 6.28 7.67 10.33
CA HIS A 32 7.57 7.98 9.71
C HIS A 32 7.94 9.46 9.75
N ASN A 33 6.96 10.34 9.68
CA ASN A 33 7.14 11.79 9.76
C ASN A 33 8.21 12.32 8.79
N CYS A 34 8.15 11.90 7.53
CA CYS A 34 9.11 12.28 6.51
C CYS A 34 9.06 13.79 6.22
N LYS A 35 10.22 14.42 6.16
CA LYS A 35 10.32 15.82 5.78
C LYS A 35 9.88 15.98 4.31
N GLY A 36 8.97 16.91 4.06
CA GLY A 36 8.45 17.17 2.72
C GLY A 36 7.47 16.11 2.22
N CYS A 37 6.90 15.30 3.12
CA CYS A 37 5.91 14.29 2.75
C CYS A 37 4.78 14.87 1.90
N PHE A 38 4.34 14.13 0.87
CA PHE A 38 3.25 14.56 -0.03
C PHE A 38 1.89 14.60 0.68
N ASN A 39 1.70 13.81 1.73
CA ASN A 39 0.42 13.66 2.41
C ASN A 39 0.56 13.87 3.93
N PRO A 40 1.01 15.06 4.40
CA PRO A 40 1.22 15.26 5.84
C PRO A 40 -0.07 15.15 6.66
N GLU A 41 -1.21 15.38 6.05
CA GLU A 41 -2.53 15.24 6.69
C GLU A 41 -2.85 13.78 7.07
N THR A 42 -2.12 12.81 6.52
CA THR A 42 -2.31 11.39 6.83
C THR A 42 -1.52 10.91 8.03
N HIS A 43 -0.72 11.75 8.67
CA HIS A 43 0.15 11.34 9.78
C HIS A 43 -0.61 11.06 11.07
N SER A 44 -1.67 11.82 11.36
CA SER A 44 -2.45 11.66 12.60
C SER A 44 -3.25 10.35 12.57
N PHE A 45 -3.21 9.60 13.67
CA PHE A 45 -4.00 8.38 13.82
C PHE A 45 -5.46 8.64 14.20
N ASP A 46 -5.79 9.87 14.61
CA ASP A 46 -7.12 10.23 15.11
C ASP A 46 -8.03 10.83 14.04
N LYS A 47 -7.49 11.19 12.89
CA LYS A 47 -8.23 11.81 11.80
C LYS A 47 -8.71 10.77 10.79
N GLY A 48 -9.29 11.24 9.70
CA GLY A 48 -9.81 10.37 8.66
C GLY A 48 -11.21 9.85 8.97
N ILE A 49 -11.67 8.94 8.14
CA ILE A 49 -13.01 8.37 8.22
C ILE A 49 -12.89 6.85 8.32
N VAL A 50 -13.72 6.25 9.17
CA VAL A 50 -13.79 4.79 9.31
C VAL A 50 -14.79 4.26 8.29
N PHE A 51 -14.36 3.32 7.47
CA PHE A 51 -15.16 2.66 6.45
C PHE A 51 -15.35 1.18 6.77
N GLU A 52 -16.49 0.63 6.39
CA GLU A 52 -16.70 -0.82 6.38
C GLU A 52 -15.99 -1.42 5.16
N ILE A 53 -15.07 -2.35 5.38
CA ILE A 53 -14.22 -2.88 4.32
C ILE A 53 -15.05 -3.60 3.25
N ASP A 54 -16.07 -4.38 3.64
CA ASP A 54 -16.87 -5.12 2.68
C ASP A 54 -17.60 -4.21 1.69
N LYS A 55 -17.97 -3.01 2.12
CA LYS A 55 -18.58 -2.01 1.24
C LYS A 55 -17.56 -1.44 0.26
N LEU A 56 -16.33 -1.22 0.71
CA LEU A 56 -15.25 -0.76 -0.16
C LEU A 56 -14.91 -1.80 -1.23
N ILE A 57 -14.86 -3.07 -0.84
CA ILE A 57 -14.59 -4.19 -1.76
C ILE A 57 -15.70 -4.27 -2.80
N LYS A 58 -16.94 -4.23 -2.38
CA LYS A 58 -18.09 -4.27 -3.29
C LYS A 58 -18.02 -3.15 -4.32
N ASP A 59 -17.71 -1.94 -3.88
CA ASP A 59 -17.62 -0.78 -4.76
C ASP A 59 -16.51 -0.95 -5.81
N VAL A 60 -15.35 -1.48 -5.41
CA VAL A 60 -14.27 -1.79 -6.36
C VAL A 60 -14.75 -2.79 -7.41
N LEU A 61 -15.38 -3.88 -6.97
CA LEU A 61 -15.79 -4.98 -7.86
C LEU A 61 -16.92 -4.59 -8.81
N GLU A 62 -17.69 -3.56 -8.48
CA GLU A 62 -18.75 -3.04 -9.36
C GLU A 62 -18.23 -2.19 -10.51
N ASN A 63 -16.96 -1.77 -10.46
CA ASN A 63 -16.37 -0.96 -11.53
C ASN A 63 -15.44 -1.82 -12.40
N PRO A 64 -15.89 -2.24 -13.59
CA PRO A 64 -15.09 -3.13 -14.47
C PRO A 64 -13.85 -2.45 -15.05
N MET A 65 -13.71 -1.14 -14.94
CA MET A 65 -12.54 -0.40 -15.43
C MET A 65 -11.34 -0.54 -14.50
N ILE A 66 -11.57 -0.90 -13.24
CA ILE A 66 -10.49 -1.04 -12.26
C ILE A 66 -9.70 -2.33 -12.51
N THR A 67 -8.41 -2.20 -12.77
CA THR A 67 -7.50 -3.33 -13.02
C THR A 67 -6.65 -3.70 -11.80
N GLY A 68 -6.61 -2.83 -10.81
CA GLY A 68 -5.83 -3.07 -9.60
C GLY A 68 -6.21 -2.12 -8.48
N VAL A 69 -5.65 -2.40 -7.31
CA VAL A 69 -5.87 -1.60 -6.10
C VAL A 69 -4.52 -1.23 -5.50
N THR A 70 -4.42 -0.02 -4.99
CA THR A 70 -3.21 0.48 -4.33
C THR A 70 -3.55 0.93 -2.91
N PHE A 71 -2.75 0.50 -1.96
CA PHE A 71 -2.79 1.00 -0.59
C PHE A 71 -1.66 2.02 -0.43
N SER A 72 -2.01 3.24 -0.04
CA SER A 72 -1.08 4.35 0.09
C SER A 72 -1.49 5.23 1.28
N GLY A 73 -1.23 6.52 1.25
CA GLY A 73 -1.65 7.50 2.24
C GLY A 73 -0.61 7.76 3.29
N GLY A 74 -0.96 7.53 4.55
CA GLY A 74 -0.07 7.40 5.67
C GLY A 74 0.77 6.14 5.48
N ASP A 75 0.60 5.16 6.36
CA ASP A 75 1.27 3.87 6.13
C ASP A 75 0.28 2.72 6.35
N PRO A 76 -0.05 1.95 5.29
CA PRO A 76 -0.96 0.81 5.41
C PRO A 76 -0.49 -0.26 6.40
N ILE A 77 0.81 -0.35 6.66
CA ILE A 77 1.37 -1.33 7.62
C ILE A 77 0.83 -1.07 9.03
N GLU A 78 0.52 0.19 9.37
CA GLU A 78 -0.06 0.54 10.66
C GLU A 78 -1.49 0.01 10.84
N GLN A 79 -2.14 -0.40 9.76
CA GLN A 79 -3.45 -1.06 9.76
C GLN A 79 -3.37 -2.39 9.00
N ALA A 80 -2.31 -3.15 9.24
CA ALA A 80 -2.03 -4.39 8.50
C ALA A 80 -3.18 -5.40 8.57
N HIS A 81 -3.87 -5.50 9.69
CA HIS A 81 -5.01 -6.41 9.84
C HIS A 81 -6.12 -6.08 8.83
N SER A 82 -6.50 -4.81 8.76
CA SER A 82 -7.57 -4.35 7.86
C SER A 82 -7.17 -4.48 6.39
N PHE A 83 -5.95 -4.03 6.05
CA PHE A 83 -5.49 -4.09 4.67
C PHE A 83 -5.21 -5.52 4.21
N SER A 84 -4.77 -6.42 5.11
CA SER A 84 -4.58 -7.82 4.74
C SER A 84 -5.90 -8.51 4.38
N TYR A 85 -6.95 -8.22 5.14
CA TYR A 85 -8.28 -8.73 4.86
C TYR A 85 -8.77 -8.27 3.47
N MET A 86 -8.64 -6.98 3.20
CA MET A 86 -9.04 -6.39 1.92
C MET A 86 -8.21 -6.97 0.76
N ALA A 87 -6.89 -7.04 0.93
CA ALA A 87 -5.99 -7.55 -0.10
C ALA A 87 -6.30 -8.98 -0.48
N LYS A 88 -6.53 -9.82 0.52
CA LYS A 88 -6.82 -11.25 0.29
C LYS A 88 -8.05 -11.44 -0.59
N ILE A 89 -9.12 -10.72 -0.30
CA ILE A 89 -10.37 -10.83 -1.06
C ILE A 89 -10.20 -10.29 -2.47
N LEU A 90 -9.58 -9.10 -2.61
CA LEU A 90 -9.41 -8.47 -3.91
C LEU A 90 -8.44 -9.25 -4.81
N LYS A 91 -7.38 -9.80 -4.24
CA LYS A 91 -6.44 -10.64 -5.00
C LYS A 91 -7.13 -11.91 -5.50
N ASN A 92 -7.98 -12.53 -4.69
CA ASN A 92 -8.75 -13.70 -5.10
C ASN A 92 -9.75 -13.39 -6.21
N LYS A 93 -10.11 -12.13 -6.39
CA LYS A 93 -10.96 -11.67 -7.50
C LYS A 93 -10.16 -11.27 -8.74
N GLY A 94 -8.86 -11.51 -8.74
CA GLY A 94 -8.00 -11.29 -9.89
C GLY A 94 -7.41 -9.88 -10.01
N LEU A 95 -7.53 -9.06 -8.96
CA LEU A 95 -6.97 -7.71 -8.99
C LEU A 95 -5.51 -7.71 -8.55
N ASN A 96 -4.72 -6.85 -9.18
CA ASN A 96 -3.33 -6.61 -8.84
C ASN A 96 -3.26 -5.65 -7.64
N ILE A 97 -2.47 -5.98 -6.63
CA ILE A 97 -2.40 -5.20 -5.38
C ILE A 97 -1.02 -4.58 -5.22
N TRP A 98 -0.98 -3.26 -5.11
CA TRP A 98 0.21 -2.47 -4.79
C TRP A 98 0.08 -1.90 -3.38
N CYS A 99 1.20 -1.80 -2.67
CA CYS A 99 1.23 -1.20 -1.34
C CYS A 99 2.46 -0.31 -1.19
N TYR A 100 2.25 0.92 -0.75
CA TYR A 100 3.30 1.87 -0.43
C TYR A 100 3.55 1.86 1.07
N THR A 101 4.82 1.87 1.48
CA THR A 101 5.19 1.93 2.88
C THR A 101 6.49 2.70 3.07
N GLY A 102 6.65 3.34 4.21
CA GLY A 102 7.91 3.95 4.61
C GLY A 102 8.90 2.95 5.21
N TYR A 103 8.44 1.75 5.59
CA TYR A 103 9.35 0.69 6.03
C TYR A 103 10.13 0.12 4.85
N THR A 104 11.34 -0.39 5.09
CA THR A 104 12.03 -1.18 4.09
C THR A 104 11.48 -2.60 4.07
N PHE A 105 11.62 -3.28 2.94
CA PHE A 105 11.17 -4.67 2.84
C PHE A 105 11.90 -5.57 3.85
N GLU A 106 13.18 -5.33 4.06
CA GLU A 106 13.97 -6.04 5.07
C GLU A 106 13.38 -5.90 6.46
N LYS A 107 12.95 -4.67 6.82
CA LYS A 107 12.31 -4.40 8.11
C LYS A 107 10.98 -5.14 8.23
N LEU A 108 10.21 -5.19 7.15
CA LEU A 108 8.93 -5.90 7.14
C LEU A 108 9.13 -7.42 7.21
N LEU A 109 10.15 -7.96 6.56
CA LEU A 109 10.50 -9.38 6.68
C LEU A 109 10.83 -9.76 8.12
N ASP A 110 11.50 -8.86 8.85
CA ASP A 110 11.80 -9.06 10.26
C ASP A 110 10.53 -9.00 11.11
N LYS A 111 9.68 -7.99 10.88
CA LYS A 111 8.42 -7.81 11.61
C LYS A 111 7.44 -8.96 11.38
N MET A 112 7.40 -9.54 10.18
CA MET A 112 6.46 -10.62 9.86
C MET A 112 6.72 -11.91 10.63
N LYS A 113 7.90 -12.07 11.20
CA LYS A 113 8.24 -13.24 12.02
C LYS A 113 7.35 -13.30 13.28
N GLU A 114 7.00 -12.16 13.84
CA GLU A 114 6.22 -12.06 15.07
C GLU A 114 4.84 -11.42 14.87
N ASN A 115 4.59 -10.81 13.71
CA ASN A 115 3.34 -10.13 13.43
C ASN A 115 2.59 -10.86 12.30
N LYS A 116 1.55 -11.58 12.68
CA LYS A 116 0.72 -12.34 11.76
C LYS A 116 0.06 -11.46 10.69
N ASP A 117 -0.40 -10.28 11.08
CA ASP A 117 -1.12 -9.39 10.15
C ASP A 117 -0.21 -8.84 9.06
N ILE A 118 1.03 -8.51 9.41
CA ILE A 118 2.02 -8.09 8.42
C ILE A 118 2.35 -9.25 7.48
N ARG A 119 2.48 -10.46 8.01
CA ARG A 119 2.72 -11.67 7.20
C ARG A 119 1.59 -11.89 6.20
N GLU A 120 0.34 -11.82 6.66
CA GLU A 120 -0.83 -11.99 5.81
C GLU A 120 -0.90 -10.91 4.73
N LEU A 121 -0.59 -9.66 5.09
CA LEU A 121 -0.58 -8.57 4.13
C LEU A 121 0.48 -8.80 3.04
N LEU A 122 1.72 -9.11 3.42
CA LEU A 122 2.79 -9.36 2.45
C LEU A 122 2.48 -10.52 1.52
N ASN A 123 1.82 -11.55 2.03
CA ASN A 123 1.43 -12.70 1.20
C ASN A 123 0.32 -12.39 0.20
N ASN A 124 -0.36 -11.27 0.36
CA ASN A 124 -1.51 -10.90 -0.47
C ASN A 124 -1.31 -9.64 -1.29
N ILE A 125 -0.12 -9.07 -1.32
CA ILE A 125 0.21 -7.95 -2.20
C ILE A 125 1.18 -8.42 -3.29
N ASP A 126 1.08 -7.81 -4.46
CA ASP A 126 1.92 -8.16 -5.60
C ASP A 126 3.17 -7.31 -5.67
N VAL A 127 3.05 -6.02 -5.39
CA VAL A 127 4.16 -5.07 -5.46
C VAL A 127 4.17 -4.19 -4.21
N LEU A 128 5.35 -4.02 -3.64
CA LEU A 128 5.61 -3.12 -2.52
C LEU A 128 6.52 -2.00 -3.01
N VAL A 129 6.10 -0.76 -2.80
CA VAL A 129 6.98 0.40 -2.97
C VAL A 129 7.48 0.77 -1.57
N ASP A 130 8.76 0.51 -1.32
CA ASP A 130 9.30 0.58 0.04
C ASP A 130 10.23 1.76 0.27
N GLY A 131 10.43 2.07 1.53
CA GLY A 131 11.38 3.11 1.97
C GLY A 131 10.73 4.46 2.17
N LYS A 132 11.29 5.22 3.11
CA LYS A 132 10.79 6.55 3.43
C LYS A 132 11.02 7.52 2.28
N PHE A 133 10.08 8.45 2.08
CA PHE A 133 10.29 9.56 1.17
C PHE A 133 11.46 10.42 1.65
N GLU A 134 12.42 10.68 0.76
CA GLU A 134 13.58 11.52 1.04
C GLU A 134 13.56 12.70 0.08
N ILE A 135 13.33 13.91 0.61
CA ILE A 135 13.19 15.11 -0.21
C ILE A 135 14.44 15.41 -1.05
N ASN A 136 15.63 15.07 -0.55
CA ASN A 136 16.88 15.27 -1.27
C ASN A 136 17.05 14.32 -2.45
N ASN A 137 16.27 13.26 -2.51
CA ASN A 137 16.26 12.25 -3.58
C ASN A 137 15.01 12.34 -4.45
N LYS A 138 14.24 13.41 -4.31
CA LYS A 138 13.05 13.65 -5.13
C LYS A 138 13.46 13.95 -6.56
N LYS A 139 12.84 13.25 -7.52
CA LYS A 139 13.05 13.46 -8.96
C LYS A 139 11.71 13.38 -9.66
N GLU A 140 11.42 14.33 -10.55
CA GLU A 140 10.13 14.44 -11.23
C GLU A 140 9.91 13.32 -12.25
N GLU A 141 10.97 12.78 -12.84
CA GLU A 141 10.89 11.73 -13.85
C GLU A 141 10.59 10.33 -13.29
N LEU A 142 10.56 10.16 -11.98
CA LEU A 142 10.29 8.86 -11.36
C LEU A 142 8.83 8.46 -11.54
N LYS A 143 8.63 7.21 -11.98
CA LYS A 143 7.28 6.62 -12.07
C LYS A 143 6.98 5.86 -10.79
N PHE A 144 5.79 6.09 -10.26
CA PHE A 144 5.20 5.32 -9.15
C PHE A 144 5.91 5.42 -7.81
N ARG A 145 6.91 6.29 -7.68
CA ARG A 145 7.62 6.53 -6.41
C ARG A 145 8.01 8.00 -6.30
N GLY A 146 8.16 8.48 -5.07
CA GLY A 146 8.42 9.89 -4.82
C GLY A 146 9.89 10.27 -4.77
N SER A 147 10.77 9.34 -4.40
CA SER A 147 12.21 9.59 -4.29
C SER A 147 13.01 8.38 -4.77
N SER A 148 14.24 8.62 -5.22
CA SER A 148 15.06 7.60 -5.88
C SER A 148 15.52 6.47 -4.96
N ASN A 149 15.52 6.69 -3.65
CA ASN A 149 15.85 5.65 -2.67
C ASN A 149 14.75 4.60 -2.51
N GLN A 150 13.52 4.92 -2.91
CA GLN A 150 12.40 3.98 -2.83
C GLN A 150 12.51 2.93 -3.93
N ARG A 151 12.14 1.69 -3.59
CA ARG A 151 12.23 0.55 -4.52
C ARG A 151 10.84 0.05 -4.87
N ILE A 152 10.67 -0.40 -6.09
CA ILE A 152 9.45 -1.08 -6.55
C ILE A 152 9.77 -2.57 -6.56
N ILE A 153 9.18 -3.32 -5.62
CA ILE A 153 9.59 -4.71 -5.33
C ILE A 153 8.49 -5.69 -5.75
N ASP A 154 8.88 -6.71 -6.51
CA ASP A 154 8.01 -7.85 -6.78
C ASP A 154 7.98 -8.73 -5.52
N VAL A 155 6.88 -8.65 -4.76
CA VAL A 155 6.78 -9.33 -3.48
C VAL A 155 6.70 -10.85 -3.64
N ASN A 156 5.92 -11.32 -4.61
CA ASN A 156 5.74 -12.76 -4.83
C ASN A 156 7.06 -13.44 -5.17
N LYS A 157 7.80 -12.88 -6.10
CA LYS A 157 9.13 -13.42 -6.47
C LYS A 157 10.14 -13.30 -5.35
N SER A 158 10.12 -12.17 -4.63
CA SER A 158 11.04 -11.94 -3.52
C SER A 158 10.85 -12.96 -2.41
N LEU A 159 9.61 -13.23 -2.02
CA LEU A 159 9.32 -14.24 -1.00
C LEU A 159 9.67 -15.64 -1.48
N ALA A 160 9.38 -15.97 -2.73
CA ALA A 160 9.64 -17.29 -3.29
C ALA A 160 11.13 -17.58 -3.41
N LEU A 161 11.94 -16.59 -3.80
CA LEU A 161 13.38 -16.76 -4.07
C LEU A 161 14.27 -16.44 -2.86
N GLY A 162 13.71 -15.89 -1.79
CA GLY A 162 14.48 -15.51 -0.59
C GLY A 162 15.44 -14.34 -0.81
N LYS A 163 15.19 -13.50 -1.82
CA LYS A 163 15.99 -12.30 -2.11
C LYS A 163 15.09 -11.22 -2.71
N ILE A 164 15.49 -9.96 -2.54
CA ILE A 164 14.68 -8.83 -3.01
C ILE A 164 14.80 -8.68 -4.52
N ILE A 165 13.67 -8.76 -5.21
CA ILE A 165 13.56 -8.59 -6.65
C ILE A 165 12.97 -7.23 -6.94
N VAL A 166 13.78 -6.31 -7.46
CA VAL A 166 13.36 -4.95 -7.79
C VAL A 166 12.91 -4.88 -9.23
N LEU A 167 11.78 -4.21 -9.45
CA LEU A 167 11.23 -3.95 -10.79
C LEU A 167 11.74 -2.60 -11.28
N ASN A 168 12.17 -2.56 -12.53
CA ASN A 168 12.61 -1.33 -13.20
C ASN A 168 11.47 -0.80 -14.08
N LEU A 169 10.67 0.10 -13.53
CA LEU A 169 9.51 0.68 -14.20
C LEU A 169 9.68 2.16 -14.46
#